data_372300a1041c71de8eefb57bb5e98d22
#
_entry.id   372300a1041c71de8eefb57bb5e98d22
#
_cell.length_a   1.000
_cell.length_b   1.000
_cell.length_c   1.000
_cell.angle_alpha   90.00
_cell.angle_beta   90.00
_cell.angle_gamma   90.00
#
_symmetry.space_group_name_H-M   'P 1'
#
loop_
_entity.id
_entity.type
_entity.pdbx_description
1 polymer ?
#
loop_
_entity_poly.entity_id
_entity_poly.type
_entity_poly.pdbx_seq_one_letter_code
_entity_poly.pdbx_strand_id
1 'polypeptide(L)'
;MEKMIEPAPVARDEYGFWSHPDLPDFDEGDGAKYRSWLERQQITAQRVDMEDDASDELNDRVMDGDIGATADWMPTSPGPDWFLLAILDTEDGPVAWFARREPATT
;
A
#
# COMPACT_ATOMS: atom_id res chain seq x y z
N MET A 1 -18.78 -16.31 6.52
CA MET A 1 -18.00 -16.25 5.27
C MET A 1 -17.24 -14.94 5.23
N GLU A 2 -15.94 -15.01 5.03
CA GLU A 2 -15.11 -13.80 5.02
C GLU A 2 -15.39 -12.98 3.77
N LYS A 3 -15.54 -11.66 3.96
CA LYS A 3 -15.75 -10.75 2.83
C LYS A 3 -14.46 -10.61 2.04
N MET A 4 -14.56 -10.75 0.73
CA MET A 4 -13.42 -10.55 -0.15
C MET A 4 -13.17 -9.05 -0.32
N ILE A 5 -11.90 -8.64 -0.19
CA ILE A 5 -11.52 -7.24 -0.32
C ILE A 5 -11.61 -6.80 -1.79
N GLU A 6 -12.12 -5.60 -2.00
CA GLU A 6 -12.31 -5.02 -3.33
C GLU A 6 -11.72 -3.61 -3.36
N PRO A 7 -11.42 -3.07 -4.56
CA PRO A 7 -10.96 -1.69 -4.65
C PRO A 7 -11.92 -0.74 -3.96
N ALA A 8 -11.39 0.24 -3.24
CA ALA A 8 -12.18 1.24 -2.53
C ALA A 8 -11.72 2.65 -2.91
N PRO A 9 -12.60 3.66 -2.77
CA PRO A 9 -12.18 5.04 -2.97
C PRO A 9 -11.04 5.40 -2.03
N VAL A 10 -9.99 6.02 -2.57
CA VAL A 10 -8.81 6.39 -1.80
C VAL A 10 -9.00 7.80 -1.26
N ALA A 11 -9.01 7.96 0.06
CA ALA A 11 -9.15 9.25 0.73
C ALA A 11 -7.94 9.45 1.65
N ARG A 12 -6.83 9.90 1.06
CA ARG A 12 -5.56 10.11 1.78
C ARG A 12 -5.69 11.25 2.77
N ASP A 13 -4.99 11.15 3.90
CA ASP A 13 -4.96 12.23 4.87
C ASP A 13 -4.04 13.36 4.40
N GLU A 14 -3.87 14.40 5.23
CA GLU A 14 -3.06 15.57 4.90
C GLU A 14 -1.57 15.23 4.71
N TYR A 15 -1.13 14.10 5.25
CA TYR A 15 0.25 13.62 5.12
C TYR A 15 0.41 12.61 3.99
N GLY A 16 -0.69 12.25 3.31
CA GLY A 16 -0.67 11.34 2.18
C GLY A 16 -0.84 9.87 2.54
N PHE A 17 -1.13 9.53 3.79
CA PHE A 17 -1.32 8.15 4.22
C PHE A 17 -2.77 7.71 4.11
N TRP A 18 -2.96 6.41 3.94
CA TRP A 18 -4.29 5.82 3.80
C TRP A 18 -4.22 4.31 4.01
N SER A 19 -5.29 3.74 4.54
CA SER A 19 -5.46 2.30 4.63
C SER A 19 -6.85 1.91 4.15
N HIS A 20 -6.90 0.81 3.41
CA HIS A 20 -8.18 0.29 2.92
C HIS A 20 -9.08 -0.05 4.11
N PRO A 21 -10.37 0.32 4.08
CA PRO A 21 -11.26 0.09 5.23
C PRO A 21 -11.45 -1.40 5.60
N ASP A 22 -11.27 -2.30 4.66
CA ASP A 22 -11.39 -3.74 4.90
C ASP A 22 -10.05 -4.42 5.18
N LEU A 23 -8.95 -3.67 5.19
CA LEU A 23 -7.63 -4.21 5.50
C LEU A 23 -7.53 -4.41 7.02
N PRO A 24 -7.27 -5.66 7.49
CA PRO A 24 -7.08 -5.90 8.92
C PRO A 24 -5.84 -5.17 9.45
N ASP A 25 -5.85 -4.86 10.74
CA ASP A 25 -4.67 -4.33 11.41
C ASP A 25 -3.69 -5.46 11.67
N PHE A 26 -2.49 -5.32 11.14
CA PHE A 26 -1.40 -6.25 11.40
C PHE A 26 -0.31 -5.53 12.15
N ASP A 27 0.13 -6.12 13.27
CA ASP A 27 1.24 -5.61 14.04
C ASP A 27 2.56 -6.19 13.52
N GLU A 28 3.66 -5.58 13.96
CA GLU A 28 4.98 -6.14 13.75
C GLU A 28 5.02 -7.54 14.35
N GLY A 29 5.41 -8.52 13.58
CA GLY A 29 5.38 -9.92 14.01
C GLY A 29 4.17 -10.69 13.52
N ASP A 30 3.18 -10.04 12.93
CA ASP A 30 1.98 -10.70 12.40
C ASP A 30 2.16 -11.15 10.93
N GLY A 31 3.39 -11.29 10.47
CA GLY A 31 3.67 -11.66 9.07
C GLY A 31 2.98 -12.94 8.61
N ALA A 32 2.92 -13.96 9.49
CA ALA A 32 2.24 -15.22 9.16
C ALA A 32 0.73 -15.01 9.02
N LYS A 33 0.14 -14.20 9.89
CA LYS A 33 -1.29 -13.87 9.81
C LYS A 33 -1.61 -13.09 8.54
N TYR A 34 -0.73 -12.17 8.17
CA TYR A 34 -0.89 -11.38 6.95
C TYR A 34 -0.84 -12.30 5.72
N ARG A 35 0.13 -13.21 5.65
CA ARG A 35 0.22 -14.15 4.54
C ARG A 35 -0.99 -15.05 4.45
N SER A 36 -1.49 -15.56 5.59
CA SER A 36 -2.70 -16.38 5.62
C SER A 36 -3.91 -15.60 5.12
N TRP A 37 -3.99 -14.32 5.50
CA TRP A 37 -5.08 -13.44 5.06
C TRP A 37 -5.03 -13.26 3.53
N LEU A 38 -3.84 -13.01 2.97
CA LEU A 38 -3.67 -12.87 1.52
C LEU A 38 -4.12 -14.13 0.79
N GLU A 39 -3.77 -15.30 1.32
CA GLU A 39 -4.18 -16.58 0.72
C GLU A 39 -5.71 -16.76 0.77
N ARG A 40 -6.33 -16.44 1.90
CA ARG A 40 -7.79 -16.53 2.02
C ARG A 40 -8.50 -15.55 1.09
N GLN A 41 -7.93 -14.37 0.88
CA GLN A 41 -8.47 -13.36 -0.01
C GLN A 41 -8.17 -13.66 -1.48
N GLN A 42 -7.28 -14.59 -1.75
CA GLN A 42 -6.83 -14.93 -3.12
C GLN A 42 -6.29 -13.69 -3.84
N ILE A 43 -5.43 -12.96 -3.16
CA ILE A 43 -4.76 -11.79 -3.70
C ILE A 43 -3.25 -11.90 -3.58
N THR A 44 -2.57 -11.23 -4.49
CA THR A 44 -1.12 -11.03 -4.43
C THR A 44 -0.87 -9.58 -4.06
N ALA A 45 0.01 -9.33 -3.10
CA ALA A 45 0.36 -7.99 -2.69
C ALA A 45 1.74 -7.62 -3.21
N GLN A 46 1.90 -6.36 -3.62
CA GLN A 46 3.19 -5.83 -4.05
C GLN A 46 3.46 -4.50 -3.37
N ARG A 47 4.67 -4.36 -2.86
CA ARG A 47 5.14 -3.14 -2.19
C ARG A 47 5.84 -2.24 -3.20
N VAL A 48 5.53 -0.93 -3.13
CA VAL A 48 6.20 0.11 -3.91
C VAL A 48 6.78 1.12 -2.93
N ASP A 49 8.11 1.21 -2.87
CA ASP A 49 8.78 2.14 -1.98
C ASP A 49 8.86 3.51 -2.63
N MET A 50 8.54 4.56 -1.86
CA MET A 50 8.63 5.93 -2.36
C MET A 50 10.06 6.27 -2.78
N GLU A 51 11.06 5.76 -2.05
CA GLU A 51 12.46 5.97 -2.38
C GLU A 51 12.80 5.55 -3.81
N ASP A 52 12.20 4.47 -4.28
CA ASP A 52 12.46 3.93 -5.62
C ASP A 52 11.53 4.50 -6.69
N ASP A 53 10.34 4.93 -6.30
CA ASP A 53 9.27 5.28 -7.23
C ASP A 53 9.11 6.79 -7.45
N ALA A 54 9.29 7.59 -6.40
CA ALA A 54 9.08 9.03 -6.48
C ALA A 54 10.28 9.73 -7.14
N SER A 55 10.06 10.98 -7.58
CA SER A 55 11.15 11.78 -8.13
C SER A 55 12.20 12.09 -7.07
N ASP A 56 13.43 12.42 -7.51
CA ASP A 56 14.49 12.84 -6.61
C ASP A 56 14.08 14.06 -5.79
N GLU A 57 13.34 14.98 -6.40
CA GLU A 57 12.84 16.18 -5.73
C GLU A 57 11.94 15.83 -4.54
N LEU A 58 11.00 14.89 -4.72
CA LEU A 58 10.12 14.46 -3.64
C LEU A 58 10.90 13.74 -2.55
N ASN A 59 11.84 12.88 -2.92
CA ASN A 59 12.65 12.16 -1.95
C ASN A 59 13.54 13.12 -1.15
N ASP A 60 14.09 14.15 -1.78
CA ASP A 60 14.87 15.18 -1.09
C ASP A 60 14.00 15.93 -0.08
N ARG A 61 12.74 16.22 -0.41
CA ARG A 61 11.81 16.87 0.50
C ARG A 61 11.54 16.01 1.73
N VAL A 62 11.36 14.69 1.54
CA VAL A 62 11.17 13.78 2.67
C VAL A 62 12.39 13.78 3.58
N MET A 63 13.58 13.74 3.02
CA MET A 63 14.83 13.77 3.80
C MET A 63 15.02 15.09 4.54
N ASP A 64 14.51 16.18 4.00
CA ASP A 64 14.56 17.50 4.63
C ASP A 64 13.48 17.69 5.70
N GLY A 65 12.65 16.69 5.93
CA GLY A 65 11.61 16.75 6.95
C GLY A 65 10.30 17.39 6.50
N ASP A 66 10.08 17.53 5.20
CA ASP A 66 8.82 18.05 4.66
C ASP A 66 7.72 17.01 4.82
N ILE A 67 6.85 17.20 5.80
CA ILE A 67 5.77 16.26 6.12
C ILE A 67 4.70 16.20 5.03
N GLY A 68 4.65 17.16 4.13
CA GLY A 68 3.69 17.17 3.00
C GLY A 68 4.21 16.47 1.75
N ALA A 69 5.47 16.07 1.72
CA ALA A 69 6.07 15.48 0.51
C ALA A 69 5.37 14.18 0.10
N THR A 70 5.03 13.33 1.05
CA THR A 70 4.35 12.07 0.78
C THR A 70 2.96 12.30 0.16
N ALA A 71 2.27 13.36 0.54
CA ALA A 71 0.97 13.69 -0.01
C ALA A 71 1.04 14.02 -1.52
N ASP A 72 2.20 14.50 -1.97
CA ASP A 72 2.42 14.83 -3.37
C ASP A 72 2.89 13.62 -4.20
N TRP A 73 3.17 12.50 -3.54
CA TRP A 73 3.58 11.28 -4.23
C TRP A 73 2.36 10.51 -4.73
N MET A 74 2.37 10.19 -6.01
CA MET A 74 1.36 9.31 -6.62
C MET A 74 2.03 7.98 -6.91
N PRO A 75 1.87 6.98 -6.02
CA PRO A 75 2.52 5.68 -6.23
C PRO A 75 2.16 5.07 -7.57
N THR A 76 3.15 4.55 -8.28
CA THR A 76 2.94 3.93 -9.58
C THR A 76 2.35 2.54 -9.40
N SER A 77 1.16 2.31 -9.96
CA SER A 77 0.53 1.00 -9.91
C SER A 77 1.34 -0.02 -10.71
N PRO A 78 1.52 -1.25 -10.20
CA PRO A 78 2.20 -2.31 -10.95
C PRO A 78 1.49 -2.71 -12.25
N GLY A 79 0.22 -2.40 -12.40
CA GLY A 79 -0.55 -2.70 -13.59
C GLY A 79 -2.03 -2.37 -13.43
N PRO A 80 -2.83 -2.55 -14.51
CA PRO A 80 -4.23 -2.14 -14.50
C PRO A 80 -5.13 -2.93 -13.56
N ASP A 81 -4.75 -4.16 -13.21
CA ASP A 81 -5.55 -5.03 -12.35
C ASP A 81 -5.23 -4.84 -10.86
N TRP A 82 -4.31 -3.95 -10.54
CA TRP A 82 -3.87 -3.71 -9.16
C TRP A 82 -4.68 -2.56 -8.54
N PHE A 83 -5.01 -2.72 -7.26
CA PHE A 83 -5.65 -1.65 -6.49
C PHE A 83 -4.85 -1.36 -5.23
N LEU A 84 -4.99 -0.15 -4.71
CA LEU A 84 -4.24 0.28 -3.54
C LEU A 84 -4.83 -0.33 -2.27
N LEU A 85 -3.95 -0.89 -1.42
CA LEU A 85 -4.32 -1.37 -0.09
C LEU A 85 -4.00 -0.34 0.99
N ALA A 86 -2.84 0.30 0.90
CA ALA A 86 -2.40 1.24 1.92
C ALA A 86 -1.21 2.06 1.45
N ILE A 87 -1.06 3.25 2.02
CA ILE A 87 0.16 4.05 1.95
C ILE A 87 0.56 4.30 3.39
N LEU A 88 1.71 3.75 3.79
CA LEU A 88 2.14 3.73 5.18
C LEU A 88 3.56 4.28 5.31
N ASP A 89 3.87 4.78 6.50
CA ASP A 89 5.23 5.19 6.83
C ASP A 89 5.95 4.02 7.49
N THR A 90 7.20 3.78 7.08
CA THR A 90 8.04 2.75 7.67
C THR A 90 9.37 3.37 8.08
N GLU A 91 10.20 2.59 8.80
CA GLU A 91 11.55 3.03 9.16
C GLU A 91 12.40 3.40 7.96
N ASP A 92 12.12 2.78 6.81
CA ASP A 92 12.83 3.02 5.56
C ASP A 92 12.14 4.07 4.66
N GLY A 93 11.07 4.70 5.16
CA GLY A 93 10.33 5.73 4.45
C GLY A 93 8.91 5.27 4.06
N PRO A 94 8.19 6.14 3.35
CA PRO A 94 6.82 5.81 2.91
C PRO A 94 6.79 4.68 1.89
N VAL A 95 5.78 3.82 2.02
CA VAL A 95 5.57 2.71 1.09
C VAL A 95 4.10 2.63 0.71
N ALA A 96 3.83 2.17 -0.51
CA ALA A 96 2.49 1.85 -0.96
C ALA A 96 2.36 0.35 -1.13
N TRP A 97 1.24 -0.20 -0.72
CA TRP A 97 0.91 -1.60 -0.92
C TRP A 97 -0.22 -1.69 -1.93
N PHE A 98 0.00 -2.45 -3.00
CA PHE A 98 -1.01 -2.75 -4.01
C PHE A 98 -1.39 -4.21 -3.94
N ALA A 99 -2.60 -4.54 -4.36
CA ALA A 99 -3.06 -5.91 -4.43
C ALA A 99 -3.72 -6.20 -5.78
N ARG A 100 -3.58 -7.43 -6.21
CA ARG A 100 -4.25 -7.93 -7.40
C ARG A 100 -4.91 -9.25 -7.03
N ARG A 101 -6.16 -9.41 -7.44
CA ARG A 101 -6.84 -10.69 -7.24
C ARG A 101 -6.20 -11.73 -8.16
N GLU A 102 -5.88 -12.88 -7.59
CA GLU A 102 -5.30 -13.95 -8.37
C GLU A 102 -6.31 -14.49 -9.38
N PRO A 103 -5.87 -14.82 -10.62
CA PRO A 103 -6.76 -15.41 -11.59
C PRO A 103 -7.32 -16.73 -11.07
N ALA A 104 -8.59 -16.99 -11.40
CA ALA A 104 -9.19 -18.27 -11.05
C ALA A 104 -8.41 -19.40 -11.71
N THR A 105 -8.02 -20.39 -10.90
CA THR A 105 -7.34 -21.58 -11.42
C THR A 105 -8.41 -22.56 -11.86
N THR A 106 -8.35 -22.96 -13.08
CA THR A 106 -9.25 -23.98 -13.61
C THR A 106 -8.53 -25.30 -13.75
#